data_aaf567f1a55351ea4c4db10c26d1c925
#
_entry.id   aaf567f1a55351ea4c4db10c26d1c925
#
_cell.length_a   1.000
_cell.length_b   1.000
_cell.length_c   1.000
_cell.angle_alpha   90.00
_cell.angle_beta   90.00
_cell.angle_gamma   90.00
#
_symmetry.space_group_name_H-M   'P 1'
#
loop_
_entity.id
_entity.type
_entity.pdbx_description
1 polymer ?
#
loop_
_entity_poly.entity_id
_entity_poly.type
_entity_poly.pdbx_seq_one_letter_code
_entity_poly.pdbx_strand_id
1 'polypeptide(L)'
;MKRITVTKFGLLSGGLMFAGGLIFAGGTQDDNPPRVAQVVALDECDPVTFNAALGPDFCKNVTIGAFTKLTDLFAKAQAGTPDPGWDFEPDTLHIQKGTDLVVVDQGGEPHTFTEVAQFGGGFLPVLNAPGEETIPECAGGFSNVAVARTRILQGSQDHITGLSKGEHLFQCCIHPWMRVKVEVK
;
A
#
# COMPACT_ATOMS: atom_id res chain seq x y z
N MET A 1 1.23 34.19 48.34
CA MET A 1 1.32 35.62 48.03
C MET A 1 2.78 36.05 48.06
N LYS A 2 3.42 36.17 46.86
CA LYS A 2 4.68 36.93 46.69
C LYS A 2 4.66 37.52 45.29
N ARG A 3 4.52 38.82 45.23
CA ARG A 3 4.60 39.65 44.04
C ARG A 3 6.09 39.77 43.64
N ILE A 4 6.41 39.63 42.40
CA ILE A 4 7.72 39.95 41.83
C ILE A 4 7.52 41.08 40.85
N THR A 5 8.23 42.16 41.13
CA THR A 5 8.23 43.46 40.50
C THR A 5 9.00 43.44 39.18
N VAL A 6 8.42 44.03 38.15
CA VAL A 6 9.05 44.24 36.84
C VAL A 6 9.90 45.49 36.92
N THR A 7 11.19 45.36 36.56
CA THR A 7 12.06 46.53 36.36
C THR A 7 12.30 46.72 34.87
N LYS A 8 11.82 47.86 34.35
CA LYS A 8 12.17 48.38 33.02
C LYS A 8 13.57 48.96 33.06
N PHE A 9 14.37 48.60 32.09
CA PHE A 9 15.54 49.40 31.69
C PHE A 9 15.40 49.75 30.21
N GLY A 10 15.47 51.00 29.93
CA GLY A 10 15.41 51.55 28.60
C GLY A 10 16.74 52.16 28.15
N LEU A 11 16.79 52.42 26.85
CA LEU A 11 17.64 53.33 26.06
C LEU A 11 19.09 52.87 25.82
N LEU A 12 19.68 52.95 24.64
CA LEU A 12 19.73 54.01 23.59
C LEU A 12 20.45 53.45 22.33
N SER A 13 19.89 53.75 21.17
CA SER A 13 20.44 54.29 19.93
C SER A 13 21.80 53.83 19.39
N GLY A 14 21.77 53.41 18.11
CA GLY A 14 22.92 53.29 17.23
C GLY A 14 22.50 52.73 15.88
N GLY A 15 22.13 53.59 14.93
CA GLY A 15 21.75 53.18 13.60
C GLY A 15 22.94 52.73 12.77
N LEU A 16 22.73 51.66 12.00
CA LEU A 16 23.48 51.41 10.78
C LEU A 16 22.55 50.71 9.80
N MET A 17 22.10 51.46 8.79
CA MET A 17 21.36 50.92 7.67
C MET A 17 22.31 50.05 6.82
N PHE A 18 22.10 48.75 6.83
CA PHE A 18 22.54 47.87 5.75
C PHE A 18 21.28 47.44 4.98
N ALA A 19 21.10 48.07 3.82
CA ALA A 19 20.16 47.59 2.82
C ALA A 19 20.71 46.28 2.19
N GLY A 20 20.52 45.17 2.89
CA GLY A 20 20.71 43.85 2.35
C GLY A 20 19.39 43.37 1.77
N GLY A 21 19.24 43.47 0.44
CA GLY A 21 18.08 42.93 -0.26
C GLY A 21 18.08 41.39 -0.07
N LEU A 22 17.21 40.91 0.82
CA LEU A 22 16.82 39.50 0.86
C LEU A 22 15.98 39.25 -0.39
N ILE A 23 16.59 38.65 -1.40
CA ILE A 23 15.86 38.01 -2.49
C ILE A 23 15.21 36.77 -1.85
N PHE A 24 13.96 36.90 -1.44
CA PHE A 24 13.10 35.74 -1.20
C PHE A 24 12.88 35.11 -2.57
N ALA A 25 13.59 34.01 -2.84
CA ALA A 25 13.17 33.08 -3.87
C ALA A 25 11.80 32.55 -3.41
N GLY A 26 10.74 33.13 -3.94
CA GLY A 26 9.39 32.65 -3.75
C GLY A 26 9.27 31.28 -4.40
N GLY A 27 9.55 30.24 -3.64
CA GLY A 27 9.07 28.91 -3.97
C GLY A 27 7.55 29.01 -3.93
N THR A 28 6.90 28.82 -5.06
CA THR A 28 5.46 28.58 -5.09
C THR A 28 5.22 27.30 -4.30
N GLN A 29 4.85 27.42 -3.02
CA GLN A 29 4.22 26.32 -2.31
C GLN A 29 2.90 26.08 -3.06
N ASP A 30 2.79 24.91 -3.66
CA ASP A 30 1.49 24.41 -4.11
C ASP A 30 0.64 24.23 -2.85
N ASP A 31 -0.22 25.19 -2.55
CA ASP A 31 -1.17 25.15 -1.43
C ASP A 31 -2.30 24.13 -1.64
N ASN A 32 -2.18 23.27 -2.65
CA ASN A 32 -3.11 22.18 -2.87
C ASN A 32 -2.81 21.05 -1.85
N PRO A 33 -3.80 20.60 -1.06
CA PRO A 33 -3.60 19.47 -0.18
C PRO A 33 -3.11 18.25 -0.99
N PRO A 34 -2.24 17.40 -0.42
CA PRO A 34 -1.78 16.23 -1.09
C PRO A 34 -2.99 15.39 -1.54
N ARG A 35 -3.01 15.04 -2.82
CA ARG A 35 -4.04 14.15 -3.35
C ARG A 35 -3.74 12.75 -2.88
N VAL A 36 -4.74 12.10 -2.30
CA VAL A 36 -4.65 10.73 -1.83
C VAL A 36 -5.68 9.90 -2.57
N ALA A 37 -5.29 8.73 -3.03
CA ALA A 37 -6.16 7.71 -3.55
C ALA A 37 -5.92 6.41 -2.77
N GLN A 38 -6.92 5.55 -2.67
CA GLN A 38 -6.83 4.36 -1.85
C GLN A 38 -7.22 3.11 -2.64
N VAL A 39 -6.49 2.03 -2.37
CA VAL A 39 -6.83 0.65 -2.70
C VAL A 39 -6.91 -0.13 -1.40
N VAL A 40 -7.87 -1.02 -1.30
CA VAL A 40 -8.06 -1.90 -0.14
C VAL A 40 -7.79 -3.34 -0.56
N ALA A 41 -6.91 -4.03 0.17
CA ALA A 41 -6.75 -5.47 0.06
C ALA A 41 -7.77 -6.14 1.00
N LEU A 42 -8.54 -7.06 0.44
CA LEU A 42 -9.57 -7.82 1.14
C LEU A 42 -9.26 -9.32 1.07
N ASP A 43 -9.59 -10.05 2.12
CA ASP A 43 -9.65 -11.50 2.12
C ASP A 43 -10.63 -12.01 3.19
N GLU A 44 -11.08 -13.24 3.02
CA GLU A 44 -12.03 -13.91 3.91
C GLU A 44 -11.41 -15.20 4.49
N CYS A 45 -10.16 -15.16 4.90
CA CYS A 45 -9.46 -16.33 5.42
C CYS A 45 -10.14 -16.93 6.67
N ASP A 46 -10.28 -18.25 6.74
CA ASP A 46 -10.74 -18.96 7.94
C ASP A 46 -9.59 -19.13 8.94
N PRO A 47 -9.62 -18.42 10.09
CA PRO A 47 -8.53 -18.47 11.07
C PRO A 47 -8.20 -19.88 11.57
N VAL A 48 -9.18 -20.78 11.59
CA VAL A 48 -8.99 -22.13 12.10
C VAL A 48 -8.11 -22.95 11.15
N THR A 49 -8.45 -22.98 9.86
CA THR A 49 -7.72 -23.80 8.89
C THR A 49 -6.41 -23.18 8.44
N PHE A 50 -6.38 -21.84 8.29
CA PHE A 50 -5.15 -21.15 7.92
C PHE A 50 -4.12 -21.19 9.02
N ASN A 51 -4.49 -20.88 10.27
CA ASN A 51 -3.54 -20.87 11.39
C ASN A 51 -3.06 -22.28 11.76
N ALA A 52 -3.89 -23.30 11.56
CA ALA A 52 -3.46 -24.69 11.75
C ALA A 52 -2.39 -25.13 10.74
N ALA A 53 -2.46 -24.63 9.51
CA ALA A 53 -1.56 -25.02 8.42
C ALA A 53 -0.32 -24.11 8.29
N LEU A 54 -0.48 -22.81 8.51
CA LEU A 54 0.53 -21.78 8.17
C LEU A 54 1.17 -21.14 9.41
N GLY A 55 0.63 -21.42 10.58
CA GLY A 55 1.14 -20.94 11.86
C GLY A 55 0.19 -19.97 12.56
N PRO A 56 0.38 -19.76 13.88
CA PRO A 56 -0.48 -18.91 14.67
C PRO A 56 -0.46 -17.47 14.14
N ASP A 57 -1.61 -16.82 14.20
CA ASP A 57 -1.83 -15.44 13.77
C ASP A 57 -1.55 -15.15 12.28
N PHE A 58 -1.45 -16.18 11.44
CA PHE A 58 -1.32 -16.01 10.00
C PHE A 58 -2.58 -15.36 9.42
N CYS A 59 -3.76 -15.87 9.78
CA CYS A 59 -5.06 -15.24 9.53
C CYS A 59 -5.58 -14.65 10.84
N LYS A 60 -5.70 -13.33 10.90
CA LYS A 60 -6.09 -12.60 12.13
C LYS A 60 -7.57 -12.31 12.25
N ASN A 61 -8.38 -12.78 11.31
CA ASN A 61 -9.83 -12.59 11.32
C ASN A 61 -10.24 -11.12 11.54
N VAL A 62 -9.73 -10.23 10.72
CA VAL A 62 -10.17 -8.83 10.68
C VAL A 62 -11.34 -8.61 9.71
N THR A 63 -11.67 -9.63 8.93
CA THR A 63 -12.72 -9.61 7.91
C THR A 63 -14.08 -9.93 8.52
N ILE A 64 -15.10 -9.18 8.12
CA ILE A 64 -16.50 -9.45 8.44
C ILE A 64 -17.12 -10.14 7.22
N GLY A 65 -17.34 -11.45 7.27
CA GLY A 65 -17.90 -12.19 6.13
C GLY A 65 -17.99 -13.69 6.33
N ALA A 66 -18.23 -14.40 5.26
CA ALA A 66 -18.16 -15.85 5.21
C ALA A 66 -16.68 -16.25 5.05
N PHE A 67 -16.18 -17.11 5.93
CA PHE A 67 -14.78 -17.52 5.88
C PHE A 67 -14.57 -18.65 4.88
N THR A 68 -13.55 -18.51 4.04
CA THR A 68 -13.09 -19.54 3.13
C THR A 68 -11.96 -20.36 3.78
N LYS A 69 -12.11 -21.68 3.81
CA LYS A 69 -11.08 -22.59 4.31
C LYS A 69 -9.89 -22.63 3.36
N LEU A 70 -8.69 -22.84 3.89
CA LEU A 70 -7.47 -22.92 3.09
C LEU A 70 -7.56 -23.94 1.94
N THR A 71 -8.15 -25.12 2.21
CA THR A 71 -8.35 -26.16 1.19
C THR A 71 -9.28 -25.71 0.07
N ASP A 72 -10.30 -24.92 0.39
CA ASP A 72 -11.28 -24.45 -0.58
C ASP A 72 -10.68 -23.32 -1.44
N LEU A 73 -9.85 -22.45 -0.85
CA LEU A 73 -9.07 -21.46 -1.57
C LEU A 73 -8.17 -22.10 -2.62
N PHE A 74 -7.41 -23.13 -2.24
CA PHE A 74 -6.57 -23.88 -3.18
C PHE A 74 -7.39 -24.55 -4.28
N ALA A 75 -8.51 -25.18 -3.92
CA ALA A 75 -9.37 -25.84 -4.90
C ALA A 75 -9.95 -24.85 -5.92
N LYS A 76 -10.39 -23.68 -5.47
CA LYS A 76 -10.90 -22.61 -6.35
C LYS A 76 -9.80 -22.08 -7.28
N ALA A 77 -8.61 -21.80 -6.77
CA ALA A 77 -7.48 -21.35 -7.58
C ALA A 77 -7.12 -22.37 -8.67
N GLN A 78 -7.00 -23.64 -8.30
CA GLN A 78 -6.70 -24.74 -9.25
C GLN A 78 -7.81 -25.00 -10.25
N ALA A 79 -9.06 -24.65 -9.94
CA ALA A 79 -10.17 -24.70 -10.88
C ALA A 79 -10.22 -23.48 -11.83
N GLY A 80 -9.35 -22.49 -11.66
CA GLY A 80 -9.38 -21.23 -12.41
C GLY A 80 -10.58 -20.34 -12.07
N THR A 81 -11.17 -20.57 -10.89
CA THR A 81 -12.30 -19.78 -10.35
C THR A 81 -11.92 -19.19 -9.01
N PRO A 82 -11.03 -18.18 -8.99
CA PRO A 82 -10.51 -17.63 -7.74
C PRO A 82 -11.62 -17.14 -6.82
N ASP A 83 -11.33 -17.12 -5.54
CA ASP A 83 -12.30 -16.68 -4.54
C ASP A 83 -12.51 -15.17 -4.64
N PRO A 84 -13.76 -14.69 -4.85
CA PRO A 84 -14.06 -13.27 -4.95
C PRO A 84 -13.87 -12.52 -3.63
N GLY A 85 -13.73 -13.22 -2.51
CA GLY A 85 -13.40 -12.60 -1.21
C GLY A 85 -11.96 -12.12 -1.11
N TRP A 86 -11.05 -12.59 -1.99
CA TRP A 86 -9.67 -12.10 -2.14
C TRP A 86 -9.60 -11.13 -3.29
N ASP A 87 -9.58 -9.85 -2.99
CA ASP A 87 -9.60 -8.81 -4.02
C ASP A 87 -8.86 -7.54 -3.61
N PHE A 88 -8.50 -6.74 -4.59
CA PHE A 88 -8.13 -5.35 -4.43
C PHE A 88 -9.26 -4.44 -4.90
N GLU A 89 -9.75 -3.58 -4.03
CA GLU A 89 -10.80 -2.62 -4.37
C GLU A 89 -10.31 -1.16 -4.31
N PRO A 90 -10.56 -0.38 -5.38
CA PRO A 90 -11.13 -0.79 -6.67
C PRO A 90 -10.09 -1.51 -7.55
N ASP A 91 -10.55 -2.35 -8.47
CA ASP A 91 -9.72 -3.04 -9.47
C ASP A 91 -9.14 -2.10 -10.54
N THR A 92 -9.75 -0.93 -10.70
CA THR A 92 -9.32 0.12 -11.64
C THR A 92 -9.39 1.48 -10.99
N LEU A 93 -8.29 2.24 -11.09
CA LEU A 93 -8.16 3.56 -10.46
C LEU A 93 -7.60 4.58 -11.46
N HIS A 94 -8.21 5.77 -11.50
CA HIS A 94 -7.72 6.90 -12.29
C HIS A 94 -7.26 8.01 -11.34
N ILE A 95 -5.97 8.35 -11.39
CA ILE A 95 -5.37 9.34 -10.50
C ILE A 95 -4.62 10.42 -11.29
N GLN A 96 -4.33 11.53 -10.65
CA GLN A 96 -3.46 12.57 -11.20
C GLN A 96 -2.01 12.31 -10.79
N LYS A 97 -1.06 12.73 -11.65
CA LYS A 97 0.36 12.71 -11.28
C LYS A 97 0.57 13.45 -9.95
N GLY A 98 1.38 12.86 -9.08
CA GLY A 98 1.65 13.39 -7.74
C GLY A 98 0.61 13.01 -6.68
N THR A 99 -0.36 12.14 -7.02
CA THR A 99 -1.24 11.52 -6.03
C THR A 99 -0.45 10.50 -5.21
N ASP A 100 -0.65 10.48 -3.90
CA ASP A 100 -0.19 9.42 -3.00
C ASP A 100 -1.21 8.28 -3.07
N LEU A 101 -0.79 7.12 -3.59
CA LEU A 101 -1.60 5.92 -3.64
C LEU A 101 -1.35 5.12 -2.37
N VAL A 102 -2.37 5.04 -1.53
CA VAL A 102 -2.33 4.30 -0.28
C VAL A 102 -3.00 2.95 -0.48
N VAL A 103 -2.30 1.88 -0.19
CA VAL A 103 -2.89 0.54 -0.15
C VAL A 103 -3.04 0.11 1.31
N VAL A 104 -4.25 -0.30 1.69
CA VAL A 104 -4.61 -0.70 3.06
C VAL A 104 -5.01 -2.15 3.07
N ASP A 105 -4.39 -2.94 3.93
CA ASP A 105 -4.79 -4.33 4.14
C ASP A 105 -5.88 -4.40 5.23
N GLN A 106 -7.11 -4.71 4.81
CA GLN A 106 -8.26 -4.97 5.67
C GLN A 106 -8.59 -6.46 5.77
N GLY A 107 -7.83 -7.29 5.07
CA GLY A 107 -7.93 -8.74 5.12
C GLY A 107 -7.34 -9.35 6.39
N GLY A 108 -7.46 -10.66 6.50
CA GLY A 108 -6.89 -11.45 7.59
C GLY A 108 -5.47 -11.93 7.33
N GLU A 109 -5.04 -11.97 6.07
CA GLU A 109 -3.73 -12.44 5.63
C GLU A 109 -2.80 -11.29 5.21
N PRO A 110 -1.48 -11.50 5.21
CA PRO A 110 -0.58 -10.57 4.55
C PRO A 110 -0.67 -10.70 3.02
N HIS A 111 -0.65 -9.55 2.34
CA HIS A 111 -0.62 -9.46 0.88
C HIS A 111 0.68 -8.86 0.37
N THR A 112 0.85 -8.77 -0.96
CA THR A 112 1.83 -7.90 -1.60
C THR A 112 1.11 -6.98 -2.58
N PHE A 113 1.59 -5.76 -2.74
CA PHE A 113 1.11 -4.83 -3.76
C PHE A 113 2.27 -4.48 -4.69
N THR A 114 2.52 -5.39 -5.62
CA THR A 114 3.72 -5.38 -6.47
C THR A 114 3.41 -4.82 -7.85
N GLU A 115 4.13 -3.78 -8.26
CA GLU A 115 4.04 -3.29 -9.62
C GLU A 115 4.66 -4.31 -10.58
N VAL A 116 3.95 -4.63 -11.68
CA VAL A 116 4.31 -5.68 -12.63
C VAL A 116 4.19 -5.16 -14.07
N ALA A 117 5.01 -5.70 -14.97
CA ALA A 117 4.93 -5.36 -16.40
C ALA A 117 3.67 -5.94 -17.05
N GLN A 118 3.22 -7.09 -16.58
CA GLN A 118 1.99 -7.77 -17.00
C GLN A 118 1.47 -8.65 -15.89
N PHE A 119 0.16 -8.85 -15.85
CA PHE A 119 -0.43 -9.79 -14.92
C PHE A 119 -0.06 -11.23 -15.27
N GLY A 120 0.08 -12.09 -14.24
CA GLY A 120 0.39 -13.51 -14.39
C GLY A 120 0.48 -14.22 -13.04
N GLY A 121 1.10 -15.40 -12.99
CA GLY A 121 1.17 -16.19 -11.77
C GLY A 121 2.06 -15.59 -10.68
N GLY A 122 1.69 -15.84 -9.43
CA GLY A 122 2.46 -15.52 -8.24
C GLY A 122 3.53 -16.56 -7.90
N PHE A 123 4.21 -16.38 -6.78
CA PHE A 123 5.29 -17.28 -6.36
C PHE A 123 4.80 -18.57 -5.68
N LEU A 124 3.51 -18.71 -5.41
CA LEU A 124 2.90 -19.93 -4.88
C LEU A 124 2.16 -20.69 -6.00
N PRO A 125 2.76 -21.71 -6.63
CA PRO A 125 2.17 -22.39 -7.78
C PRO A 125 0.77 -22.98 -7.51
N VAL A 126 0.49 -23.34 -6.26
CA VAL A 126 -0.82 -23.88 -5.84
C VAL A 126 -1.94 -22.83 -5.93
N LEU A 127 -1.59 -21.55 -5.95
CA LEU A 127 -2.54 -20.43 -6.08
C LEU A 127 -2.57 -19.84 -7.49
N ASN A 128 -1.73 -20.31 -8.42
CA ASN A 128 -1.79 -19.90 -9.80
C ASN A 128 -2.95 -20.60 -10.53
N ALA A 129 -3.63 -19.90 -11.41
CA ALA A 129 -4.60 -20.50 -12.29
C ALA A 129 -3.92 -21.55 -13.22
N PRO A 130 -4.66 -22.53 -13.72
CA PRO A 130 -4.09 -23.53 -14.63
C PRO A 130 -3.41 -22.88 -15.84
N GLY A 131 -2.12 -23.18 -16.03
CA GLY A 131 -1.32 -22.63 -17.12
C GLY A 131 -0.70 -21.26 -16.87
N GLU A 132 -0.97 -20.60 -15.73
CA GLU A 132 -0.25 -19.39 -15.33
C GLU A 132 1.12 -19.75 -14.74
N GLU A 133 2.16 -19.10 -15.26
CA GLU A 133 3.52 -19.19 -14.75
C GLU A 133 3.85 -17.99 -13.85
N THR A 134 4.75 -18.22 -12.88
CA THR A 134 5.25 -17.14 -12.02
C THR A 134 5.92 -16.05 -12.85
N ILE A 135 5.44 -14.83 -12.78
CA ILE A 135 6.04 -13.68 -13.47
C ILE A 135 7.37 -13.26 -12.83
N PRO A 136 8.27 -12.59 -13.58
CA PRO A 136 9.60 -12.21 -13.08
C PRO A 136 9.57 -11.40 -11.79
N GLU A 137 8.63 -10.45 -11.65
CA GLU A 137 8.51 -9.57 -10.50
C GLU A 137 8.12 -10.32 -9.22
N CYS A 138 7.41 -11.46 -9.36
CA CYS A 138 7.01 -12.31 -8.23
C CYS A 138 8.00 -13.46 -7.96
N ALA A 139 8.97 -13.68 -8.86
CA ALA A 139 9.90 -14.80 -8.74
C ALA A 139 10.77 -14.72 -7.47
N GLY A 140 10.96 -15.85 -6.80
CA GLY A 140 11.73 -15.96 -5.56
C GLY A 140 10.95 -15.60 -4.29
N GLY A 141 9.70 -15.14 -4.41
CA GLY A 141 8.84 -14.82 -3.29
C GLY A 141 9.52 -13.86 -2.30
N PHE A 142 9.32 -14.06 -1.00
CA PHE A 142 9.90 -13.19 0.03
C PHE A 142 11.43 -13.31 0.19
N SER A 143 12.08 -14.24 -0.50
CA SER A 143 13.54 -14.22 -0.64
C SER A 143 14.02 -13.16 -1.62
N ASN A 144 13.15 -12.69 -2.51
CA ASN A 144 13.39 -11.53 -3.37
C ASN A 144 13.06 -10.24 -2.61
N VAL A 145 14.07 -9.40 -2.41
CA VAL A 145 13.91 -8.13 -1.68
C VAL A 145 12.85 -7.22 -2.32
N ALA A 146 12.70 -7.26 -3.64
CA ALA A 146 11.68 -6.46 -4.33
C ALA A 146 10.27 -6.90 -3.92
N VAL A 147 9.98 -8.20 -3.90
CA VAL A 147 8.70 -8.74 -3.43
C VAL A 147 8.50 -8.48 -1.94
N ALA A 148 9.54 -8.70 -1.13
CA ALA A 148 9.46 -8.52 0.31
C ALA A 148 9.14 -7.07 0.71
N ARG A 149 9.56 -6.08 -0.08
CA ARG A 149 9.29 -4.64 0.16
C ARG A 149 7.87 -4.22 -0.16
N THR A 150 7.16 -4.98 -0.98
CA THR A 150 5.76 -4.69 -1.36
C THR A 150 4.76 -5.44 -0.47
N ARG A 151 5.27 -6.11 0.58
CA ARG A 151 4.45 -6.85 1.53
C ARG A 151 3.68 -5.90 2.43
N ILE A 152 2.36 -6.08 2.48
CA ILE A 152 1.46 -5.38 3.38
C ILE A 152 0.97 -6.38 4.41
N LEU A 153 1.06 -6.01 5.69
CA LEU A 153 0.61 -6.85 6.78
C LEU A 153 -0.84 -6.53 7.14
N GLN A 154 -1.53 -7.48 7.73
CA GLN A 154 -2.90 -7.33 8.20
C GLN A 154 -3.07 -6.08 9.06
N GLY A 155 -4.02 -5.21 8.69
CA GLY A 155 -4.31 -3.95 9.38
C GLY A 155 -3.25 -2.87 9.19
N SER A 156 -2.27 -3.07 8.30
CA SER A 156 -1.30 -2.04 7.94
C SER A 156 -1.62 -1.38 6.60
N GLN A 157 -0.86 -0.36 6.27
CA GLN A 157 -0.93 0.32 4.98
C GLN A 157 0.47 0.60 4.44
N ASP A 158 0.55 0.75 3.13
CA ASP A 158 1.76 1.21 2.44
C ASP A 158 1.42 2.38 1.51
N HIS A 159 2.44 3.18 1.15
CA HIS A 159 2.33 4.39 0.35
C HIS A 159 3.17 4.28 -0.91
N ILE A 160 2.52 4.39 -2.06
CA ILE A 160 3.16 4.38 -3.37
C ILE A 160 3.11 5.79 -3.93
N THR A 161 4.27 6.43 -4.01
CA THR A 161 4.42 7.79 -4.49
C THR A 161 5.27 7.85 -5.75
N GLY A 162 5.16 8.94 -6.49
CA GLY A 162 6.04 9.18 -7.63
C GLY A 162 5.71 8.40 -8.90
N LEU A 163 4.51 7.80 -8.99
CA LEU A 163 4.06 7.14 -10.21
C LEU A 163 4.13 8.10 -11.40
N SER A 164 4.69 7.59 -12.51
CA SER A 164 4.79 8.32 -13.78
C SER A 164 3.42 8.43 -14.44
N LYS A 165 3.29 9.29 -15.45
CA LYS A 165 2.09 9.26 -16.30
C LYS A 165 2.03 7.97 -17.09
N GLY A 166 0.85 7.38 -17.20
CA GLY A 166 0.61 6.15 -17.93
C GLY A 166 -0.16 5.12 -17.10
N GLU A 167 -0.17 3.89 -17.61
CA GLU A 167 -0.77 2.74 -16.97
C GLU A 167 0.27 2.05 -16.09
N HIS A 168 -0.15 1.70 -14.87
CA HIS A 168 0.60 0.90 -13.91
C HIS A 168 -0.26 -0.29 -13.48
N LEU A 169 0.32 -1.47 -13.49
CA LEU A 169 -0.34 -2.71 -13.10
C LEU A 169 0.21 -3.17 -11.76
N PHE A 170 -0.68 -3.45 -10.80
CA PHE A 170 -0.30 -4.00 -9.50
C PHE A 170 -0.99 -5.32 -9.27
N GLN A 171 -0.28 -6.30 -8.71
CA GLN A 171 -0.89 -7.56 -8.29
C GLN A 171 -0.31 -8.05 -6.97
N CYS A 172 -1.07 -8.93 -6.30
CA CYS A 172 -0.54 -9.71 -5.19
C CYS A 172 0.28 -10.89 -5.74
N CYS A 173 1.54 -11.01 -5.32
CA CYS A 173 2.40 -12.13 -5.70
C CYS A 173 2.07 -13.44 -4.95
N ILE A 174 1.21 -13.38 -3.93
CA ILE A 174 0.69 -14.56 -3.21
C ILE A 174 -0.59 -15.05 -3.90
N HIS A 175 -1.55 -14.14 -4.11
CA HIS A 175 -2.88 -14.37 -4.68
C HIS A 175 -2.97 -13.63 -6.03
N PRO A 176 -2.48 -14.21 -7.13
CA PRO A 176 -2.21 -13.45 -8.37
C PRO A 176 -3.45 -12.98 -9.12
N TRP A 177 -4.63 -13.36 -8.68
CA TRP A 177 -5.89 -12.83 -9.20
C TRP A 177 -6.30 -11.50 -8.56
N MET A 178 -5.72 -11.10 -7.40
CA MET A 178 -5.89 -9.77 -6.83
C MET A 178 -5.06 -8.78 -7.64
N ARG A 179 -5.73 -7.94 -8.44
CA ARG A 179 -5.12 -7.12 -9.49
C ARG A 179 -5.72 -5.72 -9.50
N VAL A 180 -4.87 -4.72 -9.71
CA VAL A 180 -5.30 -3.32 -9.85
C VAL A 180 -4.63 -2.72 -11.08
N LYS A 181 -5.42 -1.99 -11.86
CA LYS A 181 -4.95 -1.10 -12.92
C LYS A 181 -5.02 0.35 -12.44
N VAL A 182 -3.90 1.06 -12.42
CA VAL A 182 -3.82 2.48 -12.06
C VAL A 182 -3.45 3.29 -13.29
N GLU A 183 -4.35 4.20 -13.72
CA GLU A 183 -4.08 5.14 -14.81
C GLU A 183 -3.74 6.51 -14.25
N VAL A 184 -2.51 6.97 -14.47
CA VAL A 184 -1.99 8.27 -14.03
C VAL A 184 -2.05 9.30 -15.16
N LYS A 185 -2.77 10.39 -14.94
CA LYS A 185 -2.99 11.50 -15.91
C LYS A 185 -2.11 12.72 -15.65
#